data_bf14d633a69a357cfb536fde5911c8d7
#
_entry.id   bf14d633a69a357cfb536fde5911c8d7
#
_cell.length_a   1.000
_cell.length_b   1.000
_cell.length_c   1.000
_cell.angle_alpha   90.00
_cell.angle_beta   90.00
_cell.angle_gamma   90.00
#
_symmetry.space_group_name_H-M   'P 1'
#
loop_
_entity.id
_entity.type
_entity.pdbx_description
1 polymer ?
#
loop_
_entity_poly.entity_id
_entity_poly.type
_entity_poly.pdbx_seq_one_letter_code
_entity_poly.pdbx_strand_id
1 'polypeptide(L)' 'MRQSPYLLVFYREPDLIEDTVLRKLLEIAKSKNYVKVIITSSAGFTRTATNFSENRPIELINKDKLEQLLSKAGI' A
#
# COMPACT_ATOMS: atom_id res chain seq x y z
N MET A 1 -5.65 -21.62 -11.76
CA MET A 1 -4.78 -20.90 -10.82
C MET A 1 -5.53 -19.70 -10.26
N ARG A 2 -5.52 -19.54 -8.98
CA ARG A 2 -6.22 -18.42 -8.35
C ARG A 2 -5.43 -17.13 -8.47
N GLN A 3 -6.12 -16.08 -8.84
CA GLN A 3 -5.54 -14.75 -8.82
C GLN A 3 -5.55 -14.22 -7.38
N SER A 4 -4.48 -13.53 -7.01
CA SER A 4 -4.42 -12.91 -5.69
C SER A 4 -5.54 -11.88 -5.54
N PRO A 5 -6.27 -11.86 -4.40
CA PRO A 5 -7.29 -10.84 -4.18
C PRO A 5 -6.70 -9.49 -3.80
N TYR A 6 -5.39 -9.38 -3.67
CA TYR A 6 -4.73 -8.16 -3.23
C TYR A 6 -3.91 -7.55 -4.35
N LEU A 7 -3.95 -6.24 -4.46
CA LEU A 7 -3.09 -5.50 -5.36
C LEU A 7 -1.85 -5.05 -4.57
N LEU A 8 -0.71 -5.61 -4.91
CA LEU A 8 0.56 -5.28 -4.24
C LEU A 8 1.32 -4.27 -5.08
N VAL A 9 1.73 -3.18 -4.46
CA VAL A 9 2.45 -2.11 -5.16
C VAL A 9 3.74 -1.80 -4.40
N PHE A 10 4.86 -1.86 -5.11
CA PHE A 10 6.17 -1.50 -4.56
C PHE A 10 6.58 -0.17 -5.17
N TYR A 11 6.44 0.88 -4.39
CA TYR A 11 6.68 2.24 -4.86
C TYR A 11 8.12 2.64 -4.54
N ARG A 12 8.90 2.92 -5.59
CA ARG A 12 10.33 3.19 -5.46
C ARG A 12 10.72 4.65 -5.63
N GLU A 13 9.74 5.52 -5.79
CA GLU A 13 10.03 6.94 -5.92
C GLU A 13 10.57 7.51 -4.61
N PRO A 14 11.45 8.51 -4.68
CA PRO A 14 12.03 9.09 -3.46
C PRO A 14 11.07 9.99 -2.70
N ASP A 15 9.95 10.35 -3.29
CA ASP A 15 8.99 11.27 -2.68
C ASP A 15 7.96 10.53 -1.85
N LEU A 16 7.39 11.23 -0.87
CA LEU A 16 6.28 10.72 -0.10
C LEU A 16 5.09 10.44 -1.01
N ILE A 17 4.39 9.36 -0.72
CA ILE A 17 3.19 9.01 -1.49
C ILE A 17 2.00 9.83 -0.97
N GLU A 18 1.35 10.53 -1.88
CA GLU A 18 0.18 11.34 -1.57
C GLU A 18 -1.10 10.56 -1.78
N ASP A 19 -2.21 11.10 -1.26
CA ASP A 19 -3.51 10.46 -1.38
C ASP A 19 -3.95 10.28 -2.84
N THR A 20 -3.50 11.14 -3.74
CA THR A 20 -3.86 11.02 -5.15
C THR A 20 -3.40 9.69 -5.74
N VAL A 21 -2.24 9.21 -5.33
CA VAL A 21 -1.73 7.91 -5.76
C VAL A 21 -2.65 6.80 -5.25
N LEU A 22 -3.04 6.89 -3.98
CA LEU A 22 -3.90 5.87 -3.37
C LEU A 22 -5.27 5.84 -4.03
N ARG A 23 -5.80 7.00 -4.43
CA ARG A 23 -7.10 7.07 -5.10
C ARG A 23 -7.06 6.34 -6.43
N LYS A 24 -5.99 6.52 -7.21
CA LYS A 24 -5.83 5.83 -8.48
C LYS A 24 -5.71 4.33 -8.29
N LEU A 25 -4.93 3.91 -7.31
CA LEU A 25 -4.76 2.49 -7.05
C LEU A 25 -6.07 1.84 -6.61
N LEU A 26 -6.85 2.54 -5.82
CA LEU A 26 -8.14 2.03 -5.38
C LEU A 26 -9.10 1.87 -6.56
N GLU A 27 -9.08 2.80 -7.50
CA GLU A 27 -9.90 2.67 -8.71
C GLU A 27 -9.47 1.46 -9.54
N ILE A 28 -8.17 1.25 -9.70
CA ILE A 28 -7.66 0.08 -10.40
C ILE A 28 -8.10 -1.19 -9.70
N ALA A 29 -8.00 -1.21 -8.38
CA ALA A 29 -8.41 -2.38 -7.60
C ALA A 29 -9.88 -2.70 -7.80
N LYS A 30 -10.75 -1.69 -7.77
CA LYS A 30 -12.17 -1.88 -7.99
C LYS A 30 -12.45 -2.39 -9.40
N SER A 31 -11.78 -1.84 -10.38
CA SER A 31 -11.94 -2.23 -11.77
C SER A 31 -11.56 -3.69 -12.01
N LYS A 32 -10.58 -4.18 -11.28
CA LYS A 32 -10.07 -5.54 -11.45
C LYS A 32 -10.55 -6.50 -10.35
N ASN A 33 -11.47 -6.06 -9.53
CA ASN A 33 -12.06 -6.88 -8.47
C ASN A 33 -11.07 -7.34 -7.41
N TYR A 34 -10.04 -6.54 -7.14
CA TYR A 34 -9.19 -6.77 -5.97
C TYR A 34 -9.93 -6.29 -4.73
N VAL A 35 -9.74 -7.01 -3.63
CA VAL A 35 -10.42 -6.67 -2.38
C VAL A 35 -9.59 -5.73 -1.51
N LYS A 36 -8.30 -5.57 -1.81
CA LYS A 36 -7.42 -4.75 -0.98
C LYS A 36 -6.20 -4.30 -1.78
N VAL A 37 -5.72 -3.10 -1.45
CA VAL A 37 -4.47 -2.56 -1.98
C VAL A 37 -3.45 -2.56 -0.86
N ILE A 38 -2.27 -3.10 -1.13
CA ILE A 38 -1.15 -3.05 -0.20
C ILE A 38 -0.01 -2.35 -0.90
N ILE A 39 0.43 -1.22 -0.35
CA ILE A 39 1.46 -0.40 -0.99
C ILE A 39 2.62 -0.19 -0.05
N THR A 40 3.83 -0.41 -0.54
CA THR A 40 5.05 -0.17 0.21
C THR A 40 5.78 1.04 -0.34
N SER A 41 6.40 1.81 0.56
CA SER A 41 7.20 2.96 0.18
C SER A 41 8.32 3.14 1.19
N SER A 42 9.54 3.27 0.69
CA SER A 42 10.68 3.55 1.56
C SER A 42 10.68 4.99 2.05
N ALA A 43 10.13 5.91 1.28
CA ALA A 43 10.06 7.33 1.65
C ALA A 43 8.93 7.61 2.64
N GLY A 44 7.85 6.81 2.60
CA GLY A 44 6.72 7.00 3.49
C GLY A 44 5.51 7.59 2.79
N PHE A 45 4.57 8.07 3.60
CA PHE A 45 3.27 8.55 3.12
C PHE A 45 2.95 9.89 3.77
N THR A 46 2.26 10.76 3.03
CA THR A 46 1.80 12.02 3.59
C THR A 46 0.70 11.76 4.62
N ARG A 47 0.43 12.78 5.44
CA ARG A 47 -0.68 12.69 6.39
C ARG A 47 -2.01 12.48 5.66
N THR A 48 -2.21 13.18 4.54
CA THR A 48 -3.44 13.02 3.77
C THR A 48 -3.58 11.60 3.22
N ALA A 49 -2.46 11.00 2.79
CA ALA A 49 -2.49 9.62 2.34
C ALA A 49 -2.85 8.67 3.48
N THR A 50 -2.24 8.86 4.64
CA THR A 50 -2.53 8.04 5.81
C THR A 50 -3.99 8.15 6.20
N ASN A 51 -4.52 9.38 6.25
CA ASN A 51 -5.92 9.59 6.57
C ASN A 51 -6.85 8.96 5.54
N PHE A 52 -6.49 9.08 4.26
CA PHE A 52 -7.29 8.49 3.20
C PHE A 52 -7.37 6.97 3.31
N SER A 53 -6.29 6.33 3.75
CA SER A 53 -6.25 4.86 3.85
C SER A 53 -7.13 4.34 4.99
N GLU A 54 -7.41 5.16 5.98
CA GLU A 54 -8.26 4.75 7.09
C GLU A 54 -9.68 4.48 6.58
N ASN A 55 -10.30 3.42 7.08
CA ASN A 55 -11.65 3.00 6.70
C ASN A 55 -11.79 2.63 5.22
N ARG A 56 -10.66 2.36 4.55
CA ARG A 56 -10.64 1.90 3.16
C ARG A 56 -9.79 0.65 3.07
N PRO A 57 -9.99 -0.18 2.05
CA PRO A 57 -9.20 -1.41 1.89
C PRO A 57 -7.81 -1.11 1.33
N ILE A 58 -7.04 -0.31 2.05
CA ILE A 58 -5.68 0.08 1.68
C ILE A 58 -4.80 -0.10 2.91
N GLU A 59 -3.70 -0.82 2.73
CA GLU A 59 -2.71 -0.98 3.78
C GLU A 59 -1.42 -0.30 3.35
N LEU A 60 -0.90 0.59 4.19
CA LEU A 60 0.32 1.32 3.94
C LEU A 60 1.46 0.65 4.71
N ILE A 61 2.54 0.33 4.01
CA ILE A 61 3.70 -0.30 4.62
C ILE A 61 4.91 0.60 4.36
N ASN A 62 5.41 1.26 5.41
CA ASN A 62 6.62 2.05 5.30
C ASN A 62 7.83 1.16 5.58
N LYS A 63 9.02 1.76 5.50
CA LYS A 63 10.26 1.02 5.70
C LYS A 63 10.31 0.35 7.07
N ASP A 64 9.91 1.08 8.12
CA ASP A 64 9.96 0.54 9.47
C ASP A 64 9.03 -0.65 9.64
N LYS A 65 7.83 -0.55 9.11
CA LYS A 65 6.87 -1.64 9.19
C LYS A 65 7.35 -2.85 8.42
N LEU A 66 7.96 -2.62 7.26
CA LEU A 66 8.50 -3.71 6.46
C LEU A 66 9.61 -4.44 7.22
N GLU A 67 10.50 -3.70 7.87
CA GLU A 67 11.56 -4.28 8.68
C GLU A 67 11.01 -5.10 9.82
N GLN A 68 9.96 -4.61 10.49
CA GLN A 68 9.30 -5.35 11.55
C GLN A 68 8.71 -6.67 11.06
N LEU A 69 8.09 -6.66 9.89
CA LEU A 69 7.50 -7.86 9.31
C LEU A 69 8.58 -8.89 8.98
N LEU A 70 9.69 -8.42 8.41
CA LEU A 70 10.81 -9.32 8.09
C LEU A 70 11.42 -9.90 9.37
N SER A 71 11.55 -9.10 10.41
CA SER A 71 12.07 -9.54 11.68
C SER A 71 11.18 -10.63 12.29
N LYS A 72 9.87 -10.44 12.25
CA LYS A 72 8.92 -11.42 12.77
C LYS A 72 8.95 -12.72 11.98
N ALA A 73 9.31 -12.65 10.72
CA ALA A 73 9.41 -13.83 9.87
C ALA A 73 10.68 -14.63 10.13
N GLY A 74 11.54 -14.16 11.01
CA GLY A 74 12.78 -14.86 11.35
C GLY A 74 13.87 -14.71 10.31
N ILE A 75 13.79 -13.69 9.53
CA ILE A 75 14.75 -13.45 8.46
C ILE A 75 15.79 -12.44 8.90
#